data_864f7de5bbdabd393e35c215866a5f6c
#
_entry.id   864f7de5bbdabd393e35c215866a5f6c
#
_cell.length_a   1.000
_cell.length_b   1.000
_cell.length_c   1.000
_cell.angle_alpha   90.00
_cell.angle_beta   90.00
_cell.angle_gamma   90.00
#
_symmetry.space_group_name_H-M   'P 1'
#
loop_
_entity.id
_entity.type
_entity.pdbx_description
1 polymer ?
#
loop_
_entity_poly.entity_id
_entity_poly.type
_entity_poly.pdbx_seq_one_letter_code
_entity_poly.pdbx_strand_id
1 'polypeptide(L)'
;MIETIVIKFDEQYALRIKNIRNAVFTDEQHIDPDMDFDGQDRDAVHVLSICNENYAGTGRMLNDGHIGRLAVLREYRGQGLGAKMVLSLVKEAENRDMERVYLGAQKHAVGFYKKLGFSVYGEPYTEVNIEHIYMEKISMG
;
A
#
# COMPACT_ATOMS: atom_id res chain seq x y z
N MET A 1 -0.94 16.34 13.76
CA MET A 1 0.15 15.37 13.90
C MET A 1 -0.14 14.15 13.04
N ILE A 2 0.84 13.66 12.32
CA ILE A 2 0.71 12.48 11.47
C ILE A 2 1.48 11.33 12.09
N GLU A 3 0.81 10.19 12.29
CA GLU A 3 1.43 8.97 12.77
C GLU A 3 1.30 7.88 11.73
N THR A 4 2.31 7.04 11.62
CA THR A 4 2.28 5.87 10.73
C THR A 4 2.61 4.66 11.59
N ILE A 5 1.70 3.70 11.64
CA ILE A 5 1.88 2.49 12.46
C ILE A 5 1.81 1.24 11.60
N VAL A 6 2.65 0.27 11.93
CA VAL A 6 2.66 -1.07 11.29
C VAL A 6 1.90 -2.01 12.20
N ILE A 7 0.88 -2.67 11.67
CA ILE A 7 -0.05 -3.48 12.48
C ILE A 7 -0.43 -4.77 11.73
N LYS A 8 -1.15 -5.62 12.43
CA LYS A 8 -1.74 -6.82 11.84
C LYS A 8 -3.22 -6.58 11.52
N PHE A 9 -3.77 -7.41 10.63
CA PHE A 9 -5.19 -7.37 10.28
C PHE A 9 -5.97 -8.14 11.36
N ASP A 10 -6.21 -7.48 12.49
CA ASP A 10 -6.86 -8.08 13.66
C ASP A 10 -8.16 -7.34 14.01
N GLU A 11 -8.82 -7.80 15.07
CA GLU A 11 -10.11 -7.23 15.50
C GLU A 11 -10.03 -5.72 15.76
N GLN A 12 -8.88 -5.23 16.22
CA GLN A 12 -8.73 -3.82 16.55
C GLN A 12 -8.69 -2.92 15.31
N TYR A 13 -8.04 -3.38 14.24
CA TYR A 13 -7.74 -2.54 13.10
C TYR A 13 -8.44 -2.93 11.80
N ALA A 14 -8.96 -4.16 11.70
CA ALA A 14 -9.53 -4.66 10.45
C ALA A 14 -10.65 -3.76 9.92
N LEU A 15 -11.53 -3.29 10.79
CA LEU A 15 -12.64 -2.42 10.38
C LEU A 15 -12.12 -1.09 9.82
N ARG A 16 -11.10 -0.52 10.45
CA ARG A 16 -10.50 0.74 9.99
C ARG A 16 -9.89 0.60 8.60
N ILE A 17 -9.17 -0.52 8.39
CA ILE A 17 -8.58 -0.83 7.09
C ILE A 17 -9.67 -1.01 6.04
N LYS A 18 -10.70 -1.78 6.35
CA LYS A 18 -11.81 -2.03 5.41
C LYS A 18 -12.54 -0.75 5.03
N ASN A 19 -12.78 0.14 5.99
CA ASN A 19 -13.48 1.40 5.73
C ASN A 19 -12.68 2.29 4.77
N ILE A 20 -11.37 2.39 4.94
CA ILE A 20 -10.52 3.17 4.05
C ILE A 20 -10.50 2.56 2.65
N ARG A 21 -10.33 1.25 2.55
CA ARG A 21 -10.28 0.55 1.26
C ARG A 21 -11.61 0.65 0.53
N ASN A 22 -12.74 0.52 1.22
CA ASN A 22 -14.04 0.70 0.61
C ASN A 22 -14.24 2.11 0.07
N ALA A 23 -13.84 3.12 0.82
CA ALA A 23 -13.98 4.51 0.38
C ALA A 23 -13.14 4.79 -0.88
N VAL A 24 -11.92 4.30 -0.94
CA VAL A 24 -11.01 4.59 -2.05
C VAL A 24 -11.21 3.64 -3.23
N PHE A 25 -11.22 2.34 -2.99
CA PHE A 25 -11.25 1.37 -4.10
C PHE A 25 -12.66 1.10 -4.59
N THR A 26 -13.63 0.96 -3.72
CA THR A 26 -15.01 0.66 -4.12
C THR A 26 -15.77 1.91 -4.48
N ASP A 27 -15.85 2.87 -3.59
CA ASP A 27 -16.68 4.07 -3.80
C ASP A 27 -16.07 5.04 -4.81
N GLU A 28 -14.78 5.28 -4.73
CA GLU A 28 -14.10 6.25 -5.58
C GLU A 28 -13.64 5.65 -6.91
N GLN A 29 -13.03 4.46 -6.90
CA GLN A 29 -12.47 3.82 -8.10
C GLN A 29 -13.37 2.76 -8.72
N HIS A 30 -14.51 2.48 -8.12
CA HIS A 30 -15.51 1.52 -8.61
C HIS A 30 -14.98 0.09 -8.76
N ILE A 31 -14.05 -0.31 -7.90
CA ILE A 31 -13.53 -1.67 -7.87
C ILE A 31 -14.47 -2.54 -7.06
N ASP A 32 -14.81 -3.72 -7.59
CA ASP A 32 -15.64 -4.69 -6.88
C ASP A 32 -14.97 -5.09 -5.56
N PRO A 33 -15.68 -5.01 -4.42
CA PRO A 33 -15.12 -5.43 -3.14
C PRO A 33 -14.56 -6.85 -3.14
N ASP A 34 -15.17 -7.77 -3.90
CA ASP A 34 -14.69 -9.15 -3.99
C ASP A 34 -13.31 -9.23 -4.66
N MET A 35 -12.94 -8.26 -5.46
CA MET A 35 -11.61 -8.18 -6.07
C MET A 35 -10.59 -7.54 -5.13
N ASP A 36 -11.04 -6.61 -4.29
CA ASP A 36 -10.18 -5.93 -3.31
C ASP A 36 -9.86 -6.84 -2.13
N PHE A 37 -10.89 -7.50 -1.57
CA PHE A 37 -10.72 -8.39 -0.40
C PHE A 37 -10.48 -9.82 -0.90
N ASP A 38 -9.21 -10.13 -1.14
CA ASP A 38 -8.76 -11.36 -1.80
C ASP A 38 -8.40 -12.51 -0.85
N GLY A 39 -8.69 -12.35 0.44
CA GLY A 39 -8.41 -13.37 1.45
C GLY A 39 -6.98 -13.37 1.97
N GLN A 40 -6.12 -12.46 1.51
CA GLN A 40 -4.71 -12.43 1.91
C GLN A 40 -4.42 -11.45 3.05
N ASP A 41 -5.42 -10.74 3.54
CA ASP A 41 -5.19 -9.68 4.54
C ASP A 41 -4.75 -10.21 5.89
N ARG A 42 -5.28 -11.35 6.30
CA ARG A 42 -5.00 -11.91 7.64
C ARG A 42 -3.52 -12.20 7.84
N ASP A 43 -2.84 -12.68 6.80
CA ASP A 43 -1.43 -13.08 6.88
C ASP A 43 -0.47 -11.98 6.45
N ALA A 44 -0.99 -10.82 6.04
CA ALA A 44 -0.18 -9.71 5.58
C ALA A 44 0.19 -8.76 6.72
N VAL A 45 1.24 -7.97 6.48
CA VAL A 45 1.56 -6.81 7.31
C VAL A 45 0.77 -5.63 6.78
N HIS A 46 0.19 -4.84 7.66
CA HIS A 46 -0.56 -3.66 7.28
C HIS A 46 0.06 -2.41 7.89
N VAL A 47 -0.17 -1.28 7.25
CA VAL A 47 0.22 0.01 7.76
C VAL A 47 -1.01 0.91 7.79
N LEU A 48 -1.12 1.73 8.82
CA LEU A 48 -2.16 2.74 8.94
C LEU A 48 -1.51 4.11 9.11
N SER A 49 -2.07 5.09 8.43
CA SER A 49 -1.71 6.48 8.63
C SER A 49 -2.84 7.15 9.43
N ILE A 50 -2.46 7.83 10.50
CA ILE A 50 -3.39 8.51 11.41
C ILE A 50 -3.05 9.99 11.38
N CYS A 51 -4.04 10.82 11.05
CA CYS A 51 -3.86 12.25 10.94
C CYS A 51 -4.82 12.93 11.91
N ASN A 52 -4.28 13.60 12.93
CA ASN A 52 -5.08 14.25 13.97
C ASN A 52 -6.17 13.33 14.54
N GLU A 53 -5.75 12.12 14.92
CA GLU A 53 -6.61 11.08 15.51
C GLU A 53 -7.58 10.41 14.53
N ASN A 54 -7.55 10.78 13.24
CA ASN A 54 -8.40 10.16 12.21
C ASN A 54 -7.59 9.17 11.38
N TYR A 55 -8.19 8.01 11.09
CA TYR A 55 -7.56 7.00 10.24
C TYR A 55 -7.67 7.46 8.78
N ALA A 56 -6.55 7.83 8.19
CA ALA A 56 -6.50 8.55 6.93
C ALA A 56 -5.99 7.72 5.75
N GLY A 57 -5.23 6.66 6.00
CA GLY A 57 -4.66 5.85 4.93
C GLY A 57 -4.28 4.46 5.41
N THR A 58 -4.09 3.55 4.45
CA THR A 58 -3.67 2.18 4.73
C THR A 58 -2.85 1.62 3.57
N GLY A 59 -2.13 0.55 3.82
CA GLY A 59 -1.41 -0.23 2.83
C GLY A 59 -1.11 -1.60 3.39
N ARG A 60 -0.70 -2.53 2.55
CA ARG A 60 -0.31 -3.87 3.02
C ARG A 60 0.93 -4.38 2.31
N MET A 61 1.60 -5.34 2.93
CA MET A 61 2.70 -6.07 2.34
C MET A 61 2.48 -7.55 2.59
N LEU A 62 2.46 -8.34 1.52
CA LEU A 62 2.36 -9.79 1.62
C LEU A 62 3.71 -10.37 2.05
N ASN A 63 3.71 -11.63 2.45
CA ASN A 63 4.90 -12.28 3.01
C ASN A 63 6.05 -12.45 2.01
N ASP A 64 5.76 -12.30 0.71
CA ASP A 64 6.78 -12.34 -0.35
C ASP A 64 7.35 -10.97 -0.71
N GLY A 65 6.96 -9.92 0.02
CA GLY A 65 7.40 -8.55 -0.25
C GLY A 65 6.48 -7.74 -1.16
N HIS A 66 5.32 -8.28 -1.52
CA HIS A 66 4.39 -7.58 -2.42
C HIS A 66 3.63 -6.47 -1.66
N ILE A 67 3.96 -5.23 -1.96
CA ILE A 67 3.28 -4.05 -1.40
C ILE A 67 2.09 -3.70 -2.29
N GLY A 68 0.95 -3.46 -1.68
CA GLY A 68 -0.25 -3.10 -2.42
C GLY A 68 -1.33 -2.55 -1.51
N ARG A 69 -2.52 -2.38 -2.08
CA ARG A 69 -3.69 -1.84 -1.37
C ARG A 69 -3.39 -0.52 -0.66
N LEU A 70 -2.53 0.31 -1.27
CA LEU A 70 -2.25 1.65 -0.76
C LEU A 70 -3.42 2.56 -1.06
N ALA A 71 -3.95 3.18 -0.02
CA ALA A 71 -5.11 4.04 -0.13
C ALA A 71 -5.00 5.19 0.86
N VAL A 72 -5.26 6.41 0.39
CA VAL A 72 -5.34 7.60 1.22
C VAL A 72 -6.69 8.24 0.96
N LEU A 73 -7.44 8.53 2.02
CA LEU A 73 -8.73 9.21 1.89
C LEU A 73 -8.51 10.57 1.23
N ARG A 74 -9.47 10.95 0.38
CA ARG A 74 -9.35 12.15 -0.45
C ARG A 74 -8.96 13.41 0.34
N GLU A 75 -9.58 13.62 1.49
CA GLU A 75 -9.36 14.81 2.29
C GLU A 75 -7.97 14.89 2.93
N TYR A 76 -7.22 13.80 2.91
CA TYR A 76 -5.87 13.75 3.50
C TYR A 76 -4.75 13.64 2.48
N ARG A 77 -5.08 13.74 1.18
CA ARG A 77 -4.07 13.65 0.11
C ARG A 77 -3.22 14.91 0.04
N GLY A 78 -2.02 14.77 -0.54
CA GLY A 78 -1.11 15.89 -0.72
C GLY A 78 -0.29 16.23 0.52
N GLN A 79 -0.28 15.37 1.54
CA GLN A 79 0.45 15.58 2.79
C GLN A 79 1.59 14.57 3.01
N GLY A 80 1.88 13.74 2.01
CA GLY A 80 2.98 12.77 2.09
C GLY A 80 2.64 11.48 2.84
N LEU A 81 1.36 11.19 3.09
CA LEU A 81 0.97 10.00 3.84
C LEU A 81 1.33 8.72 3.10
N GLY A 82 1.09 8.68 1.79
CA GLY A 82 1.42 7.52 0.97
C GLY A 82 2.91 7.18 1.01
N ALA A 83 3.76 8.18 0.87
CA ALA A 83 5.21 7.99 0.92
C ALA A 83 5.66 7.42 2.26
N LYS A 84 5.13 7.96 3.37
CA LYS A 84 5.47 7.49 4.70
C LYS A 84 5.03 6.04 4.92
N MET A 85 3.86 5.67 4.40
CA MET A 85 3.37 4.30 4.50
C MET A 85 4.24 3.32 3.72
N VAL A 86 4.61 3.66 2.49
CA VAL A 86 5.49 2.81 1.68
C VAL A 86 6.83 2.63 2.37
N LEU A 87 7.44 3.72 2.85
CA LEU A 87 8.73 3.65 3.54
C LEU A 87 8.66 2.83 4.83
N SER A 88 7.54 2.89 5.55
CA SER A 88 7.33 2.07 6.74
C SER A 88 7.28 0.58 6.40
N LEU A 89 6.62 0.22 5.30
CA LEU A 89 6.58 -1.17 4.84
C LEU A 89 7.94 -1.64 4.35
N VAL A 90 8.70 -0.79 3.66
CA VAL A 90 10.07 -1.10 3.23
C VAL A 90 10.95 -1.38 4.45
N LYS A 91 10.83 -0.55 5.47
CA LYS A 91 11.60 -0.74 6.72
C LYS A 91 11.21 -2.04 7.41
N GLU A 92 9.94 -2.36 7.43
CA GLU A 92 9.47 -3.63 8.01
C GLU A 92 10.05 -4.83 7.25
N ALA A 93 10.12 -4.75 5.92
CA ALA A 93 10.74 -5.78 5.10
C ALA A 93 12.22 -5.94 5.43
N GLU A 94 12.94 -4.83 5.60
CA GLU A 94 14.35 -4.88 6.01
C GLU A 94 14.52 -5.53 7.39
N ASN A 95 13.63 -5.20 8.33
CA ASN A 95 13.65 -5.80 9.68
C ASN A 95 13.39 -7.30 9.64
N ARG A 96 12.71 -7.80 8.62
CA ARG A 96 12.43 -9.23 8.41
C ARG A 96 13.43 -9.91 7.49
N ASP A 97 14.50 -9.22 7.12
CA ASP A 97 15.55 -9.72 6.21
C ASP A 97 15.02 -10.13 4.83
N MET A 98 13.99 -9.47 4.35
CA MET A 98 13.51 -9.65 2.99
C MET A 98 14.50 -9.03 2.01
N GLU A 99 14.84 -9.76 0.95
CA GLU A 99 15.81 -9.28 -0.04
C GLU A 99 15.24 -8.19 -0.94
N ARG A 100 13.92 -8.18 -1.12
CA ARG A 100 13.29 -7.27 -2.06
C ARG A 100 11.82 -7.05 -1.71
N VAL A 101 11.33 -5.86 -2.06
CA VAL A 101 9.90 -5.55 -2.08
C VAL A 101 9.52 -5.17 -3.51
N TYR A 102 8.26 -5.41 -3.89
CA TYR A 102 7.80 -5.11 -5.24
C TYR A 102 6.32 -4.73 -5.21
N LEU A 103 5.90 -4.08 -6.28
CA LEU A 103 4.52 -3.62 -6.42
C LEU A 103 4.16 -3.42 -7.89
N GLY A 104 2.86 -3.27 -8.14
CA GLY A 104 2.35 -2.84 -9.43
C GLY A 104 1.91 -1.39 -9.32
N ALA A 105 2.58 -0.51 -10.04
CA ALA A 105 2.26 0.92 -10.03
C ALA A 105 1.37 1.27 -11.22
N GLN A 106 0.32 2.05 -10.98
CA GLN A 106 -0.40 2.68 -12.08
C GLN A 106 0.56 3.64 -12.77
N LYS A 107 0.40 3.80 -14.08
CA LYS A 107 1.36 4.56 -14.90
C LYS A 107 1.67 5.96 -14.34
N HIS A 108 0.65 6.67 -13.87
CA HIS A 108 0.84 8.03 -13.32
C HIS A 108 1.60 8.05 -11.99
N ALA A 109 1.73 6.91 -11.32
CA ALA A 109 2.38 6.81 -10.02
C ALA A 109 3.85 6.38 -10.10
N VAL A 110 4.36 6.05 -11.30
CA VAL A 110 5.73 5.58 -11.47
C VAL A 110 6.75 6.58 -10.92
N GLY A 111 6.58 7.86 -11.20
CA GLY A 111 7.48 8.89 -10.68
C GLY A 111 7.50 8.96 -9.16
N PHE A 112 6.34 8.78 -8.54
CA PHE A 112 6.21 8.75 -7.08
C PHE A 112 7.06 7.63 -6.48
N TYR A 113 6.96 6.42 -7.03
CA TYR A 113 7.74 5.28 -6.52
C TYR A 113 9.22 5.38 -6.84
N LYS A 114 9.58 5.97 -7.99
CA LYS A 114 11.00 6.20 -8.31
C LYS A 114 11.66 7.08 -7.26
N LYS A 115 10.97 8.10 -6.78
CA LYS A 115 11.49 8.97 -5.72
C LYS A 115 11.70 8.22 -4.40
N LEU A 116 10.99 7.13 -4.18
CA LEU A 116 11.14 6.30 -2.99
C LEU A 116 12.20 5.19 -3.17
N GLY A 117 12.89 5.16 -4.31
CA GLY A 117 13.97 4.23 -4.56
C GLY A 117 13.57 2.98 -5.33
N PHE A 118 12.37 2.94 -5.89
CA PHE A 118 11.90 1.81 -6.69
C PHE A 118 12.34 1.96 -8.15
N SER A 119 12.58 0.82 -8.80
CA SER A 119 12.95 0.74 -10.21
C SER A 119 11.94 -0.10 -10.99
N VAL A 120 11.70 0.27 -12.22
CA VAL A 120 10.80 -0.49 -13.12
C VAL A 120 11.46 -1.82 -13.51
N TYR A 121 10.66 -2.88 -13.57
CA TYR A 121 11.08 -4.17 -14.11
C TYR A 121 9.92 -4.86 -14.81
N GLY A 122 10.24 -5.84 -15.68
CA GLY A 122 9.24 -6.64 -16.36
C GLY A 122 8.43 -5.86 -17.40
N GLU A 123 7.39 -6.50 -17.89
CA GLU A 123 6.50 -5.94 -18.90
C GLU A 123 5.29 -5.27 -18.26
N PRO A 124 4.72 -4.21 -18.86
CA PRO A 124 3.46 -3.65 -18.41
C PRO A 124 2.35 -4.70 -18.44
N TYR A 125 1.38 -4.58 -17.55
CA TYR A 125 0.23 -5.47 -17.49
C TYR A 125 -1.03 -4.69 -17.17
N THR A 126 -2.19 -5.30 -17.42
CA THR A 126 -3.49 -4.67 -17.13
C THR A 126 -4.18 -5.41 -15.99
N GLU A 127 -4.63 -4.67 -15.00
CA GLU A 127 -5.41 -5.20 -13.88
C GLU A 127 -6.60 -4.28 -13.65
N VAL A 128 -7.81 -4.86 -13.62
CA VAL A 128 -9.07 -4.12 -13.48
C VAL A 128 -9.15 -2.99 -14.54
N ASN A 129 -8.78 -3.33 -15.78
CA ASN A 129 -8.78 -2.40 -16.94
C ASN A 129 -7.87 -1.18 -16.78
N ILE A 130 -6.89 -1.25 -15.88
CA ILE A 130 -5.91 -0.18 -15.65
C ILE A 130 -4.52 -0.71 -15.96
N GLU A 131 -3.74 0.04 -16.74
CA GLU A 131 -2.36 -0.33 -17.05
C GLU A 131 -1.48 -0.15 -15.81
N HIS A 132 -0.72 -1.19 -15.50
CA HIS A 132 0.21 -1.21 -14.38
C HIS A 132 1.62 -1.51 -14.86
N ILE A 133 2.59 -1.02 -14.10
CA ILE A 133 4.01 -1.22 -14.36
C ILE A 133 4.62 -1.80 -13.07
N TYR A 134 5.34 -2.93 -13.20
CA TYR A 134 6.02 -3.54 -12.06
C TYR A 134 7.19 -2.68 -11.60
N MET A 135 7.30 -2.49 -10.31
CA MET A 135 8.43 -1.78 -9.70
C MET A 135 8.94 -2.55 -8.50
N GLU A 136 10.24 -2.47 -8.25
CA GLU A 136 10.88 -3.16 -7.15
C GLU A 136 11.94 -2.30 -6.48
N LYS A 137 12.24 -2.65 -5.23
CA LYS A 137 13.36 -2.08 -4.49
C LYS A 137 14.10 -3.24 -3.82
N ILE A 138 15.38 -3.36 -4.16
CA ILE A 138 16.24 -4.42 -3.64
C ILE A 138 16.89 -3.92 -2.35
N SER A 139 16.89 -4.76 -1.31
CA SER A 139 17.56 -4.43 -0.06
C SER A 139 19.07 -4.45 -0.26
N MET A 140 19.73 -3.42 0.23
CA MET A 140 21.18 -3.28 0.10
C MET A 140 21.97 -3.91 1.25
N GLY A 141 21.30 -4.53 2.14
CA GLY A 141 22.01 -5.08 3.25
C GLY A 141 21.23 -5.94 4.09
#